data_e7efe248478af03620fb730d1c891b2b
#
_entry.id   e7efe248478af03620fb730d1c891b2b
#
_cell.length_a   1.000
_cell.length_b   1.000
_cell.length_c   1.000
_cell.angle_alpha   90.00
_cell.angle_beta   90.00
_cell.angle_gamma   90.00
#
_symmetry.space_group_name_H-M   'P 1'
#
loop_
_entity.id
_entity.type
_entity.pdbx_description
1 polymer ?
#
loop_
_entity_poly.entity_id
_entity_poly.type
_entity_poly.pdbx_seq_one_letter_code
_entity_poly.pdbx_strand_id
1 'polypeptide(L)'
;NMNRISALIFSALLTAGVLFSGAQAAGDAKHPEAVDWSFNGLFGTYDRDSLRRGYKVYTEVCAACHSMEQLRFRNLSQPGGPEFSELEVKAIAAGFTVEDGPDDYGDMFERPALPKDAFVNPFPNVQAARAANGGAYPPDLSLITKARSGGPDYIYALLTGYEDPPSGIKMRDG
;
A
#
# COMPACT_ATOMS: atom_id res chain seq x y z
N ASN A 1 31.91 -23.47 51.08
CA ASN A 1 31.73 -23.32 49.60
C ASN A 1 30.27 -23.46 49.15
N MET A 2 29.38 -24.06 49.95
CA MET A 2 27.95 -24.23 49.63
C MET A 2 27.17 -22.92 49.61
N ASN A 3 27.48 -21.99 50.51
CA ASN A 3 26.78 -20.70 50.62
C ASN A 3 27.05 -19.73 49.43
N ARG A 4 28.16 -19.89 48.71
CA ARG A 4 28.48 -19.06 47.55
C ARG A 4 27.78 -19.55 46.28
N ILE A 5 27.55 -20.84 46.15
CA ILE A 5 26.83 -21.47 45.05
C ILE A 5 25.33 -21.14 45.12
N SER A 6 24.75 -21.20 46.34
CA SER A 6 23.34 -20.84 46.57
C SER A 6 23.06 -19.35 46.28
N ALA A 7 24.02 -18.45 46.61
CA ALA A 7 23.87 -17.03 46.33
C ALA A 7 23.94 -16.70 44.81
N LEU A 8 24.76 -17.44 44.06
CA LEU A 8 24.88 -17.27 42.62
C LEU A 8 23.62 -17.79 41.86
N ILE A 9 23.05 -18.89 42.34
CA ILE A 9 21.81 -19.43 41.75
C ILE A 9 20.61 -18.51 42.01
N PHE A 10 20.54 -17.92 43.21
CA PHE A 10 19.46 -16.95 43.55
C PHE A 10 19.59 -15.63 42.77
N SER A 11 20.81 -15.15 42.51
CA SER A 11 21.05 -13.95 41.71
C SER A 11 20.74 -14.17 40.23
N ALA A 12 21.02 -15.37 39.68
CA ALA A 12 20.72 -15.71 38.28
C ALA A 12 19.20 -15.88 38.04
N LEU A 13 18.43 -16.33 39.02
CA LEU A 13 16.97 -16.42 38.91
C LEU A 13 16.29 -15.06 39.01
N LEU A 14 16.86 -14.08 39.73
CA LEU A 14 16.30 -12.71 39.80
C LEU A 14 16.54 -11.91 38.49
N THR A 15 17.64 -12.16 37.80
CA THR A 15 17.95 -11.47 36.53
C THR A 15 17.17 -12.04 35.34
N ALA A 16 16.74 -13.31 35.39
CA ALA A 16 15.91 -13.91 34.33
C ALA A 16 14.45 -13.39 34.34
N GLY A 17 13.95 -12.86 35.47
CA GLY A 17 12.58 -12.36 35.62
C GLY A 17 12.33 -10.98 35.02
N VAL A 18 13.37 -10.21 34.68
CA VAL A 18 13.23 -8.79 34.22
C VAL A 18 13.18 -8.67 32.70
N LEU A 19 13.45 -9.73 31.94
CA LEU A 19 13.52 -9.66 30.48
C LEU A 19 12.19 -10.00 29.74
N PHE A 20 11.10 -10.23 30.46
CA PHE A 20 9.78 -10.47 29.88
C PHE A 20 8.78 -9.32 30.11
N SER A 21 9.23 -8.09 30.24
CA SER A 21 8.35 -6.95 30.01
C SER A 21 8.14 -6.82 28.51
N GLY A 22 7.28 -7.65 27.96
CA GLY A 22 6.80 -7.48 26.60
C GLY A 22 6.22 -6.08 26.46
N ALA A 23 6.79 -5.27 25.62
CA ALA A 23 6.24 -3.99 25.23
C ALA A 23 4.86 -4.24 24.59
N GLN A 24 3.79 -4.25 25.39
CA GLN A 24 2.42 -4.14 24.91
C GLN A 24 2.16 -2.67 24.56
N ALA A 25 2.75 -2.23 23.45
CA ALA A 25 2.52 -0.91 22.89
C ALA A 25 1.61 -0.96 21.65
N ALA A 26 0.69 -1.90 21.59
CA ALA A 26 -0.42 -1.84 20.64
C ALA A 26 -1.69 -1.90 21.50
N GLY A 27 -2.33 -0.75 21.71
CA GLY A 27 -3.71 -0.74 22.18
C GLY A 27 -4.55 -1.67 21.29
N ASP A 28 -5.67 -2.17 21.81
CA ASP A 28 -6.61 -3.01 21.06
C ASP A 28 -7.01 -2.31 19.76
N ALA A 29 -6.24 -2.57 18.68
CA ALA A 29 -6.58 -2.09 17.37
C ALA A 29 -7.91 -2.78 16.97
N LYS A 30 -8.94 -1.97 16.73
CA LYS A 30 -10.22 -2.47 16.26
C LYS A 30 -9.98 -3.24 14.97
N HIS A 31 -10.28 -4.54 14.99
CA HIS A 31 -10.19 -5.35 13.77
C HIS A 31 -11.28 -4.93 12.79
N PRO A 32 -10.96 -4.82 11.48
CA PRO A 32 -11.98 -4.58 10.48
C PRO A 32 -13.03 -5.69 10.49
N GLU A 33 -14.26 -5.34 10.20
CA GLU A 33 -15.31 -6.32 9.96
C GLU A 33 -15.02 -7.08 8.68
N ALA A 34 -15.26 -8.40 8.69
CA ALA A 34 -15.08 -9.24 7.52
C ALA A 34 -16.14 -8.90 6.46
N VAL A 35 -15.70 -8.69 5.23
CA VAL A 35 -16.56 -8.44 4.08
C VAL A 35 -16.66 -9.73 3.25
N ASP A 36 -17.85 -10.02 2.76
CA ASP A 36 -18.07 -11.16 1.86
C ASP A 36 -17.66 -10.80 0.42
N TRP A 37 -16.36 -10.97 0.15
CA TRP A 37 -15.79 -10.69 -1.16
C TRP A 37 -16.07 -11.81 -2.15
N SER A 38 -16.36 -11.48 -3.41
CA SER A 38 -16.56 -12.45 -4.50
C SER A 38 -15.34 -13.36 -4.73
N PHE A 39 -14.17 -12.92 -4.33
CA PHE A 39 -12.92 -13.67 -4.45
C PHE A 39 -12.56 -14.51 -3.21
N ASN A 40 -13.45 -14.57 -2.19
CA ASN A 40 -13.25 -15.42 -1.02
C ASN A 40 -13.45 -16.89 -1.36
N GLY A 41 -12.73 -17.76 -0.62
CA GLY A 41 -12.85 -19.21 -0.71
C GLY A 41 -12.13 -19.84 -1.92
N LEU A 42 -12.24 -21.15 -2.02
CA LEU A 42 -11.46 -21.96 -2.98
C LEU A 42 -11.81 -21.68 -4.45
N PHE A 43 -13.04 -21.27 -4.73
CA PHE A 43 -13.54 -20.98 -6.08
C PHE A 43 -13.87 -19.50 -6.27
N GLY A 44 -13.43 -18.65 -5.36
CA GLY A 44 -13.65 -17.22 -5.45
C GLY A 44 -12.95 -16.60 -6.66
N THR A 45 -13.61 -15.65 -7.29
CA THR A 45 -13.09 -14.91 -8.45
C THR A 45 -13.33 -13.42 -8.28
N TYR A 46 -12.43 -12.61 -8.82
CA TYR A 46 -12.66 -11.17 -8.84
C TYR A 46 -13.80 -10.80 -9.78
N ASP A 47 -14.68 -9.93 -9.32
CA ASP A 47 -15.68 -9.30 -10.17
C ASP A 47 -15.01 -8.26 -11.08
N ARG A 48 -15.06 -8.50 -12.38
CA ARG A 48 -14.37 -7.70 -13.39
C ARG A 48 -14.85 -6.24 -13.43
N ASP A 49 -16.15 -6.04 -13.30
CA ASP A 49 -16.71 -4.69 -13.34
C ASP A 49 -16.36 -3.90 -12.08
N SER A 50 -16.27 -4.57 -10.93
CA SER A 50 -15.76 -3.97 -9.70
C SER A 50 -14.29 -3.58 -9.82
N LEU A 51 -13.44 -4.41 -10.44
CA LEU A 51 -12.03 -4.06 -10.70
C LEU A 51 -11.90 -2.86 -11.64
N ARG A 52 -12.73 -2.76 -12.68
CA ARG A 52 -12.75 -1.59 -13.58
C ARG A 52 -13.16 -0.32 -12.85
N ARG A 53 -14.19 -0.39 -11.99
CA ARG A 53 -14.57 0.75 -11.13
C ARG A 53 -13.45 1.10 -10.15
N GLY A 54 -12.79 0.10 -9.55
CA GLY A 54 -11.66 0.30 -8.66
C GLY A 54 -10.47 0.96 -9.36
N TYR A 55 -10.17 0.55 -10.59
CA TYR A 55 -9.15 1.20 -11.42
C TYR A 55 -9.50 2.69 -11.67
N LYS A 56 -10.76 2.98 -11.97
CA LYS A 56 -11.21 4.37 -12.14
C LYS A 56 -11.02 5.18 -10.85
N VAL A 57 -11.41 4.64 -9.70
CA VAL A 57 -11.20 5.31 -8.41
C VAL A 57 -9.70 5.54 -8.16
N TYR A 58 -8.85 4.54 -8.44
CA TYR A 58 -7.42 4.71 -8.31
C TYR A 58 -6.90 5.87 -9.16
N THR A 59 -7.23 5.90 -10.45
CA THR A 59 -6.70 6.93 -11.39
C THR A 59 -7.23 8.34 -11.11
N GLU A 60 -8.48 8.47 -10.65
CA GLU A 60 -9.11 9.76 -10.42
C GLU A 60 -8.84 10.33 -9.02
N VAL A 61 -8.54 9.47 -8.05
CA VAL A 61 -8.39 9.88 -6.64
C VAL A 61 -7.03 9.50 -6.08
N CYS A 62 -6.69 8.20 -6.04
CA CYS A 62 -5.53 7.72 -5.29
C CYS A 62 -4.20 8.05 -5.97
N ALA A 63 -4.15 8.00 -7.29
CA ALA A 63 -2.94 8.18 -8.10
C ALA A 63 -2.35 9.60 -8.01
N ALA A 64 -3.11 10.57 -7.49
CA ALA A 64 -2.58 11.91 -7.23
C ALA A 64 -1.49 11.92 -6.13
N CYS A 65 -1.51 10.93 -5.23
CA CYS A 65 -0.57 10.84 -4.10
C CYS A 65 0.13 9.48 -3.99
N HIS A 66 -0.50 8.40 -4.46
CA HIS A 66 -0.03 7.02 -4.27
C HIS A 66 0.48 6.40 -5.56
N SER A 67 1.68 5.83 -5.50
CA SER A 67 2.25 5.01 -6.58
C SER A 67 1.66 3.59 -6.61
N MET A 68 1.85 2.91 -7.75
CA MET A 68 1.67 1.47 -7.95
C MET A 68 2.82 0.93 -8.82
N GLU A 69 4.04 1.07 -8.34
CA GLU A 69 5.29 0.85 -9.10
C GLU A 69 5.47 -0.59 -9.62
N GLN A 70 4.86 -1.55 -8.95
CA GLN A 70 4.99 -2.96 -9.35
C GLN A 70 4.00 -3.37 -10.45
N LEU A 71 3.06 -2.48 -10.82
CA LEU A 71 2.14 -2.71 -11.91
C LEU A 71 2.60 -2.06 -13.20
N ARG A 72 2.30 -2.74 -14.31
CA ARG A 72 2.50 -2.23 -15.67
C ARG A 72 1.14 -2.11 -16.34
N PHE A 73 1.01 -1.20 -17.30
CA PHE A 73 -0.26 -1.01 -18.01
C PHE A 73 -0.79 -2.31 -18.62
N ARG A 74 0.07 -3.21 -19.12
CA ARG A 74 -0.34 -4.52 -19.64
C ARG A 74 -1.04 -5.41 -18.61
N ASN A 75 -0.82 -5.20 -17.31
CA ASN A 75 -1.51 -5.99 -16.28
C ASN A 75 -3.02 -5.75 -16.27
N LEU A 76 -3.47 -4.62 -16.80
CA LEU A 76 -4.89 -4.29 -16.91
C LEU A 76 -5.66 -5.19 -17.89
N SER A 77 -4.98 -5.86 -18.85
CA SER A 77 -5.59 -6.80 -19.78
C SER A 77 -5.45 -8.27 -19.35
N GLN A 78 -4.70 -8.54 -18.29
CA GLN A 78 -4.44 -9.92 -17.86
C GLN A 78 -5.66 -10.58 -17.23
N PRO A 79 -5.82 -11.92 -17.38
CA PRO A 79 -6.85 -12.69 -16.71
C PRO A 79 -6.80 -12.51 -15.19
N GLY A 80 -7.97 -12.35 -14.57
CA GLY A 80 -8.09 -12.11 -13.13
C GLY A 80 -7.89 -10.65 -12.72
N GLY A 81 -7.56 -9.78 -13.66
CA GLY A 81 -7.55 -8.32 -13.51
C GLY A 81 -8.83 -7.68 -14.06
N PRO A 82 -8.79 -6.36 -14.34
CA PRO A 82 -9.92 -5.66 -14.97
C PRO A 82 -10.27 -6.16 -16.36
N GLU A 83 -9.34 -6.86 -17.00
CA GLU A 83 -9.46 -7.47 -18.33
C GLU A 83 -9.96 -6.47 -19.38
N PHE A 84 -9.36 -5.28 -19.42
CA PHE A 84 -9.53 -4.35 -20.53
C PHE A 84 -8.97 -4.98 -21.80
N SER A 85 -9.54 -4.65 -22.95
CA SER A 85 -8.96 -5.06 -24.23
C SER A 85 -7.57 -4.47 -24.42
N GLU A 86 -6.76 -5.10 -25.26
CA GLU A 86 -5.41 -4.58 -25.58
C GLU A 86 -5.45 -3.17 -26.17
N LEU A 87 -6.52 -2.85 -26.91
CA LEU A 87 -6.70 -1.53 -27.49
C LEU A 87 -7.00 -0.48 -26.40
N GLU A 88 -7.86 -0.82 -25.46
CA GLU A 88 -8.12 0.04 -24.30
C GLU A 88 -6.85 0.27 -23.47
N VAL A 89 -6.07 -0.79 -23.20
CA VAL A 89 -4.80 -0.67 -22.47
C VAL A 89 -3.79 0.23 -23.20
N LYS A 90 -3.70 0.12 -24.51
CA LYS A 90 -2.86 1.04 -25.33
C LYS A 90 -3.34 2.48 -25.19
N ALA A 91 -4.64 2.72 -25.28
CA ALA A 91 -5.20 4.06 -25.14
C ALA A 91 -4.99 4.63 -23.73
N ILE A 92 -5.20 3.81 -22.68
CA ILE A 92 -4.93 4.18 -21.29
C ILE A 92 -3.45 4.55 -21.11
N ALA A 93 -2.53 3.69 -21.55
CA ALA A 93 -1.10 3.94 -21.43
C ALA A 93 -0.68 5.24 -22.15
N ALA A 94 -1.16 5.45 -23.38
CA ALA A 94 -0.83 6.62 -24.18
C ALA A 94 -1.29 7.96 -23.56
N GLY A 95 -2.18 7.92 -22.57
CA GLY A 95 -2.57 9.11 -21.78
C GLY A 95 -1.52 9.55 -20.76
N PHE A 96 -0.44 8.80 -20.59
CA PHE A 96 0.65 9.09 -19.65
C PHE A 96 1.95 9.35 -20.43
N THR A 97 2.82 10.18 -19.85
CA THR A 97 4.16 10.46 -20.40
C THR A 97 5.21 9.78 -19.53
N VAL A 98 6.17 9.15 -20.16
CA VAL A 98 7.33 8.51 -19.51
C VAL A 98 8.63 9.00 -20.15
N GLU A 99 9.68 9.08 -19.34
CA GLU A 99 11.04 9.30 -19.84
C GLU A 99 11.59 7.99 -20.42
N ASP A 100 12.23 8.05 -21.57
CA ASP A 100 12.89 6.95 -22.25
C ASP A 100 14.24 7.39 -22.79
N GLY A 101 15.05 6.46 -23.23
CA GLY A 101 16.37 6.74 -23.76
C GLY A 101 17.47 5.95 -23.05
N PRO A 102 18.76 6.34 -23.26
CA PRO A 102 19.17 7.42 -24.17
C PRO A 102 18.94 7.08 -25.65
N ASP A 103 18.75 8.10 -26.47
CA ASP A 103 18.74 7.98 -27.94
C ASP A 103 20.16 7.77 -28.52
N ASP A 104 20.29 7.74 -29.84
CA ASP A 104 21.58 7.54 -30.51
C ASP A 104 22.59 8.67 -30.23
N TYR A 105 22.16 9.81 -29.70
CA TYR A 105 22.99 10.94 -29.30
C TYR A 105 23.31 10.96 -27.81
N GLY A 106 22.70 10.08 -27.04
CA GLY A 106 22.86 9.99 -25.59
C GLY A 106 21.85 10.83 -24.79
N ASP A 107 20.85 11.38 -25.46
CA ASP A 107 19.83 12.23 -24.83
C ASP A 107 18.62 11.42 -24.33
N MET A 108 18.09 11.81 -23.16
CA MET A 108 16.82 11.31 -22.63
C MET A 108 15.69 12.10 -23.29
N PHE A 109 14.58 11.41 -23.58
CA PHE A 109 13.42 12.02 -24.22
C PHE A 109 12.11 11.53 -23.57
N GLU A 110 11.07 12.33 -23.71
CA GLU A 110 9.72 11.98 -23.27
C GLU A 110 8.93 11.34 -24.41
N ARG A 111 8.14 10.33 -24.08
CA ARG A 111 7.18 9.71 -25.01
C ARG A 111 5.91 9.30 -24.31
N PRO A 112 4.80 9.08 -25.04
CA PRO A 112 3.63 8.39 -24.50
C PRO A 112 4.00 7.00 -23.97
N ALA A 113 3.42 6.62 -22.83
CA ALA A 113 3.65 5.31 -22.27
C ALA A 113 3.03 4.20 -23.15
N LEU A 114 3.61 3.03 -23.04
CA LEU A 114 3.22 1.80 -23.73
C LEU A 114 2.74 0.77 -22.71
N PRO A 115 2.02 -0.29 -23.11
CA PRO A 115 1.58 -1.37 -22.23
C PRO A 115 2.70 -2.01 -21.40
N LYS A 116 3.93 -1.98 -21.87
CA LYS A 116 5.11 -2.51 -21.16
C LYS A 116 5.59 -1.64 -20.00
N ASP A 117 5.27 -0.35 -20.02
CA ASP A 117 5.75 0.60 -19.03
C ASP A 117 5.03 0.44 -17.69
N ALA A 118 5.70 0.81 -16.61
CA ALA A 118 5.12 0.85 -15.28
C ALA A 118 4.08 1.98 -15.17
N PHE A 119 3.20 1.88 -14.20
CA PHE A 119 2.35 3.01 -13.84
C PHE A 119 3.22 4.19 -13.42
N VAL A 120 2.83 5.38 -13.87
CA VAL A 120 3.59 6.61 -13.62
C VAL A 120 3.43 7.03 -12.16
N ASN A 121 4.55 7.33 -11.52
CA ASN A 121 4.54 7.82 -10.14
C ASN A 121 4.05 9.27 -10.07
N PRO A 122 3.27 9.63 -9.03
CA PRO A 122 2.78 11.01 -8.85
C PRO A 122 3.91 12.01 -8.53
N PHE A 123 5.03 11.54 -8.00
CA PHE A 123 6.17 12.37 -7.61
C PHE A 123 7.47 11.81 -8.16
N PRO A 124 8.42 12.67 -8.55
CA PRO A 124 9.70 12.23 -9.12
C PRO A 124 10.61 11.52 -8.09
N ASN A 125 10.41 11.75 -6.81
CA ASN A 125 11.20 11.14 -5.72
C ASN A 125 10.50 11.26 -4.36
N VAL A 126 11.04 10.55 -3.36
CA VAL A 126 10.51 10.51 -1.99
C VAL A 126 10.49 11.90 -1.34
N GLN A 127 11.46 12.74 -1.60
CA GLN A 127 11.55 14.08 -1.02
C GLN A 127 10.41 14.98 -1.53
N ALA A 128 10.15 14.95 -2.84
CA ALA A 128 9.03 15.67 -3.44
C ALA A 128 7.68 15.16 -2.91
N ALA A 129 7.52 13.84 -2.78
CA ALA A 129 6.32 13.24 -2.19
C ALA A 129 6.09 13.71 -0.75
N ARG A 130 7.15 13.72 0.08
CA ARG A 130 7.05 14.20 1.48
C ARG A 130 6.74 15.69 1.56
N ALA A 131 7.34 16.50 0.71
CA ALA A 131 7.10 17.94 0.68
C ALA A 131 5.62 18.25 0.34
N ALA A 132 5.04 17.51 -0.59
CA ALA A 132 3.64 17.67 -1.00
C ALA A 132 2.64 17.13 0.04
N ASN A 133 3.07 16.24 0.96
CA ASN A 133 2.19 15.52 1.89
C ASN A 133 2.52 15.81 3.36
N GLY A 134 2.91 17.04 3.69
CA GLY A 134 3.14 17.47 5.07
C GLY A 134 4.23 16.68 5.81
N GLY A 135 5.24 16.17 5.08
CA GLY A 135 6.34 15.35 5.60
C GLY A 135 6.09 13.85 5.58
N ALA A 136 4.86 13.39 5.35
CA ALA A 136 4.53 11.98 5.21
C ALA A 136 4.87 11.47 3.78
N TYR A 137 5.28 10.21 3.69
CA TYR A 137 5.43 9.54 2.39
C TYR A 137 4.21 8.65 2.15
N PRO A 138 3.37 8.93 1.13
CA PRO A 138 2.24 8.07 0.80
C PRO A 138 2.75 6.68 0.39
N PRO A 139 2.25 5.59 1.01
CA PRO A 139 2.71 4.25 0.67
C PRO A 139 2.32 3.86 -0.76
N ASP A 140 3.18 3.08 -1.40
CA ASP A 140 2.86 2.40 -2.66
C ASP A 140 1.71 1.41 -2.47
N LEU A 141 0.73 1.42 -3.35
CA LEU A 141 -0.48 0.60 -3.23
C LEU A 141 -0.38 -0.76 -3.92
N SER A 142 0.71 -1.06 -4.64
CA SER A 142 0.85 -2.30 -5.43
C SER A 142 0.57 -3.57 -4.63
N LEU A 143 1.00 -3.64 -3.37
CA LEU A 143 0.86 -4.79 -2.49
C LEU A 143 0.20 -4.45 -1.15
N ILE A 144 -0.51 -3.34 -1.06
CA ILE A 144 -1.01 -2.82 0.21
C ILE A 144 -1.93 -3.81 0.93
N THR A 145 -2.77 -4.53 0.21
CA THR A 145 -3.67 -5.55 0.77
C THR A 145 -2.94 -6.78 1.31
N LYS A 146 -1.71 -7.05 0.86
CA LYS A 146 -0.84 -8.07 1.46
C LYS A 146 0.01 -7.53 2.60
N ALA A 147 0.33 -6.25 2.57
CA ALA A 147 1.20 -5.60 3.55
C ALA A 147 0.47 -5.14 4.82
N ARG A 148 -0.85 -5.29 4.88
CA ARG A 148 -1.65 -4.93 6.05
C ARG A 148 -2.37 -6.14 6.63
N SER A 149 -2.36 -6.27 7.96
CA SER A 149 -3.20 -7.24 8.67
C SER A 149 -4.67 -6.92 8.38
N GLY A 150 -5.47 -7.93 8.07
CA GLY A 150 -6.85 -7.76 7.62
C GLY A 150 -6.99 -7.56 6.10
N GLY A 151 -5.90 -7.38 5.36
CA GLY A 151 -5.92 -7.37 3.89
C GLY A 151 -6.93 -6.41 3.26
N PRO A 152 -7.78 -6.90 2.35
CA PRO A 152 -8.83 -6.09 1.71
C PRO A 152 -9.82 -5.49 2.71
N ASP A 153 -10.19 -6.21 3.76
CA ASP A 153 -11.11 -5.73 4.79
C ASP A 153 -10.57 -4.50 5.51
N TYR A 154 -9.25 -4.50 5.81
CA TYR A 154 -8.59 -3.34 6.40
C TYR A 154 -8.66 -2.12 5.49
N ILE A 155 -8.36 -2.27 4.20
CA ILE A 155 -8.39 -1.15 3.25
C ILE A 155 -9.82 -0.62 3.08
N TYR A 156 -10.80 -1.52 2.99
CA TYR A 156 -12.20 -1.15 2.90
C TYR A 156 -12.66 -0.38 4.15
N ALA A 157 -12.40 -0.91 5.34
CA ALA A 157 -12.75 -0.27 6.59
C ALA A 157 -12.05 1.09 6.78
N LEU A 158 -10.79 1.20 6.36
CA LEU A 158 -10.06 2.46 6.38
C LEU A 158 -10.73 3.52 5.49
N LEU A 159 -11.06 3.17 4.25
CA LEU A 159 -11.61 4.12 3.28
C LEU A 159 -13.07 4.50 3.57
N THR A 160 -13.83 3.64 4.24
CA THR A 160 -15.24 3.87 4.55
C THR A 160 -15.49 4.30 6.00
N GLY A 161 -14.47 4.26 6.87
CA GLY A 161 -14.58 4.51 8.30
C GLY A 161 -14.16 5.90 8.76
N TYR A 162 -13.96 6.84 7.83
CA TYR A 162 -13.69 8.23 8.22
C TYR A 162 -14.92 8.87 8.84
N GLU A 163 -14.74 9.45 10.01
CA GLU A 163 -15.78 10.15 10.77
C GLU A 163 -15.25 11.52 11.21
N ASP A 164 -16.17 12.42 11.55
CA ASP A 164 -15.80 13.70 12.13
C ASP A 164 -15.03 13.48 13.46
N PRO A 165 -14.02 14.30 13.76
CA PRO A 165 -13.28 14.16 14.99
C PRO A 165 -14.19 14.35 16.21
N PRO A 166 -13.98 13.60 17.29
CA PRO A 166 -14.73 13.78 18.54
C PRO A 166 -14.66 15.22 19.02
N SER A 167 -15.74 15.69 19.67
CA SER A 167 -15.82 17.05 20.20
C SER A 167 -14.62 17.35 21.11
N GLY A 168 -13.97 18.48 20.88
CA GLY A 168 -12.80 18.92 21.66
C GLY A 168 -11.45 18.50 21.06
N ILE A 169 -11.41 17.66 20.03
CA ILE A 169 -10.19 17.34 19.29
C ILE A 169 -10.07 18.27 18.08
N LYS A 170 -9.01 19.08 18.07
CA LYS A 170 -8.69 19.92 16.91
C LYS A 170 -7.77 19.14 15.96
N MET A 171 -8.27 18.83 14.79
CA MET A 171 -7.46 18.22 13.72
C MET A 171 -6.48 19.25 13.14
N ARG A 172 -5.37 18.76 12.58
CA ARG A 172 -4.46 19.60 11.80
C ARG A 172 -5.19 20.04 10.53
N ASP A 173 -5.03 21.31 10.18
CA ASP A 173 -5.52 21.81 8.88
C ASP A 173 -4.78 21.04 7.79
N GLY A 174 -5.55 20.43 6.86
CA GLY A 174 -5.05 19.57 5.78
C GLY A 174 -4.45 20.36 4.64
#